data_a9f9c629d642c6903043fbc5da63999f
#
_entry.id   a9f9c629d642c6903043fbc5da63999f
#
_cell.length_a   1.000
_cell.length_b   1.000
_cell.length_c   1.000
_cell.angle_alpha   90.00
_cell.angle_beta   90.00
_cell.angle_gamma   90.00
#
_symmetry.space_group_name_H-M   'P 1'
#
loop_
_entity.id
_entity.type
_entity.pdbx_description
1 polymer ?
#
loop_
_entity_poly.entity_id
_entity_poly.type
_entity_poly.pdbx_seq_one_letter_code
_entity_poly.pdbx_strand_id
1 'polypeptide(L)'
;MLSGRDKELQEMAEQYEAAKAENRTIYLDADDLADLADWYAVHHKYAMATEVVEYGLGIHPNNTALLVEQAYLFLDTQHKEQAKDILERIAEESSEVKVLKANLLLGEGKEEEAEAILDSIDDKDDLANIVDVSYMYIDMGFPEKALTWLTRGLEKYAEEEAYLAVTGDCYSAQGLFEKATFFFNKLIDKNPYSAPYWFGLARCYFDQQMFHKAIQACAYPPVA
;
A
#
# COMPACT_ATOMS: atom_id res chain seq x y z
N MET A 1 18.49 -0.32 8.16
CA MET A 1 17.68 -0.03 9.38
C MET A 1 16.27 0.13 8.91
N LEU A 2 15.30 -0.52 9.59
CA LEU A 2 13.89 -0.22 9.38
C LEU A 2 13.66 1.28 9.56
N SER A 3 12.67 1.86 8.87
CA SER A 3 12.26 3.24 9.13
C SER A 3 11.88 3.39 10.61
N GLY A 4 11.91 4.57 11.18
CA GLY A 4 11.51 4.79 12.58
C GLY A 4 10.10 4.25 12.83
N ARG A 5 9.19 4.47 11.88
CA ARG A 5 7.78 4.02 11.95
C ARG A 5 7.65 2.50 11.85
N ASP A 6 8.38 1.85 10.93
CA ASP A 6 8.36 0.38 10.82
C ASP A 6 8.78 -0.31 12.13
N LYS A 7 9.79 0.27 12.80
CA LYS A 7 10.23 -0.25 14.10
C LYS A 7 9.18 -0.08 15.19
N GLU A 8 8.52 1.06 15.24
CA GLU A 8 7.42 1.31 16.17
C GLU A 8 6.26 0.35 15.93
N LEU A 9 5.89 0.11 14.67
CA LEU A 9 4.82 -0.83 14.31
C LEU A 9 5.21 -2.28 14.63
N GLN A 10 6.46 -2.66 14.41
CA GLN A 10 6.95 -3.98 14.81
C GLN A 10 6.87 -4.16 16.34
N GLU A 11 7.33 -3.18 17.12
CA GLU A 11 7.24 -3.22 18.58
C GLU A 11 5.77 -3.29 19.05
N MET A 12 4.87 -2.58 18.38
CA MET A 12 3.43 -2.62 18.65
C MET A 12 2.83 -4.00 18.33
N ALA A 13 3.23 -4.62 17.21
CA ALA A 13 2.82 -5.96 16.83
C ALA A 13 3.26 -7.00 17.91
N GLU A 14 4.50 -6.92 18.38
CA GLU A 14 5.01 -7.81 19.44
C GLU A 14 4.22 -7.64 20.75
N GLN A 15 3.88 -6.40 21.12
CA GLN A 15 3.06 -6.12 22.31
C GLN A 15 1.63 -6.65 22.16
N TYR A 16 1.02 -6.48 20.97
CA TYR A 16 -0.31 -6.99 20.69
C TYR A 16 -0.34 -8.53 20.74
N GLU A 17 0.61 -9.19 20.09
CA GLU A 17 0.72 -10.66 20.09
C GLU A 17 0.97 -11.21 21.51
N ALA A 18 1.81 -10.56 22.32
CA ALA A 18 2.07 -10.94 23.71
C ALA A 18 0.82 -10.79 24.59
N ALA A 19 0.11 -9.67 24.49
CA ALA A 19 -1.12 -9.44 25.23
C ALA A 19 -2.19 -10.49 24.90
N LYS A 20 -2.32 -10.82 23.61
CA LYS A 20 -3.21 -11.87 23.12
C LYS A 20 -2.86 -13.25 23.68
N ALA A 21 -1.58 -13.63 23.66
CA ALA A 21 -1.11 -14.92 24.19
C ALA A 21 -1.41 -15.09 25.68
N GLU A 22 -1.42 -13.98 26.42
CA GLU A 22 -1.73 -13.94 27.85
C GLU A 22 -3.21 -13.70 28.16
N ASN A 23 -4.11 -13.69 27.16
CA ASN A 23 -5.52 -13.31 27.29
C ASN A 23 -5.73 -11.96 28.00
N ARG A 24 -4.82 -11.01 27.80
CA ARG A 24 -4.94 -9.64 28.28
C ARG A 24 -5.48 -8.74 27.19
N THR A 25 -6.34 -7.82 27.57
CA THR A 25 -6.72 -6.70 26.69
C THR A 25 -5.58 -5.69 26.61
N ILE A 26 -5.27 -5.24 25.41
CA ILE A 26 -4.41 -4.09 25.19
C ILE A 26 -5.28 -2.96 24.63
N TYR A 27 -5.17 -1.78 25.20
CA TYR A 27 -5.85 -0.61 24.65
C TYR A 27 -4.88 0.14 23.73
N LEU A 28 -5.26 0.20 22.46
CA LEU A 28 -4.64 1.03 21.43
C LEU A 28 -5.72 1.97 20.89
N ASP A 29 -5.32 3.14 20.42
CA ASP A 29 -6.29 4.01 19.76
C ASP A 29 -6.61 3.48 18.35
N ALA A 30 -7.57 4.13 17.70
CA ALA A 30 -8.09 3.62 16.44
C ALA A 30 -7.07 3.74 15.30
N ASP A 31 -6.27 4.81 15.32
CA ASP A 31 -5.26 5.07 14.28
C ASP A 31 -4.09 4.08 14.44
N ASP A 32 -3.64 3.80 15.68
CA ASP A 32 -2.63 2.79 15.95
C ASP A 32 -3.08 1.39 15.51
N LEU A 33 -4.37 1.05 15.73
CA LEU A 33 -4.92 -0.24 15.29
C LEU A 33 -5.06 -0.33 13.77
N ALA A 34 -5.40 0.76 13.09
CA ALA A 34 -5.45 0.81 11.64
C ALA A 34 -4.04 0.64 11.05
N ASP A 35 -3.06 1.42 11.52
CA ASP A 35 -1.66 1.30 11.10
C ASP A 35 -1.09 -0.11 11.37
N LEU A 36 -1.44 -0.73 12.49
CA LEU A 36 -1.03 -2.09 12.82
C LEU A 36 -1.66 -3.12 11.88
N ALA A 37 -2.92 -2.93 11.49
CA ALA A 37 -3.61 -3.81 10.55
C ALA A 37 -2.99 -3.70 9.16
N ASP A 38 -2.73 -2.49 8.67
CA ASP A 38 -2.02 -2.27 7.41
C ASP A 38 -0.62 -2.92 7.44
N TRP A 39 0.14 -2.72 8.53
CA TRP A 39 1.45 -3.34 8.69
C TRP A 39 1.37 -4.87 8.57
N TYR A 40 0.37 -5.53 9.19
CA TYR A 40 0.18 -6.96 9.02
C TYR A 40 -0.20 -7.35 7.60
N ALA A 41 -1.03 -6.56 6.91
CA ALA A 41 -1.45 -6.80 5.53
C ALA A 41 -0.25 -6.72 4.56
N VAL A 42 0.57 -5.67 4.67
CA VAL A 42 1.82 -5.50 3.91
C VAL A 42 2.78 -6.67 4.10
N HIS A 43 2.80 -7.28 5.29
CA HIS A 43 3.59 -8.48 5.59
C HIS A 43 2.86 -9.80 5.25
N HIS A 44 1.77 -9.73 4.48
CA HIS A 44 0.94 -10.89 4.08
C HIS A 44 0.36 -11.70 5.24
N LYS A 45 0.26 -11.11 6.43
CA LYS A 45 -0.34 -11.71 7.62
C LYS A 45 -1.85 -11.35 7.72
N TYR A 46 -2.60 -11.58 6.64
CA TYR A 46 -4.00 -11.14 6.51
C TYR A 46 -4.92 -11.60 7.67
N ALA A 47 -4.69 -12.78 8.21
CA ALA A 47 -5.46 -13.26 9.36
C ALA A 47 -5.26 -12.39 10.62
N MET A 48 -4.04 -11.90 10.84
CA MET A 48 -3.73 -10.99 11.94
C MET A 48 -4.31 -9.60 11.67
N ALA A 49 -4.16 -9.10 10.44
CA ALA A 49 -4.75 -7.82 10.04
C ALA A 49 -6.27 -7.81 10.29
N THR A 50 -6.98 -8.84 9.82
CA THR A 50 -8.44 -8.98 10.04
C THR A 50 -8.78 -8.98 11.52
N GLU A 51 -8.05 -9.73 12.33
CA GLU A 51 -8.28 -9.81 13.77
C GLU A 51 -8.07 -8.45 14.47
N VAL A 52 -7.02 -7.71 14.09
CA VAL A 52 -6.74 -6.37 14.65
C VAL A 52 -7.87 -5.41 14.29
N VAL A 53 -8.34 -5.43 13.04
CA VAL A 53 -9.47 -4.59 12.61
C VAL A 53 -10.75 -4.95 13.35
N GLU A 54 -11.09 -6.24 13.49
CA GLU A 54 -12.27 -6.68 14.23
C GLU A 54 -12.18 -6.29 15.71
N TYR A 55 -11.02 -6.46 16.34
CA TYR A 55 -10.77 -6.00 17.69
C TYR A 55 -10.93 -4.47 17.80
N GLY A 56 -10.35 -3.72 16.88
CA GLY A 56 -10.44 -2.27 16.83
C GLY A 56 -11.88 -1.76 16.68
N LEU A 57 -12.65 -2.34 15.78
CA LEU A 57 -14.06 -1.99 15.57
C LEU A 57 -14.94 -2.41 16.77
N GLY A 58 -14.53 -3.40 17.55
CA GLY A 58 -15.17 -3.75 18.83
C GLY A 58 -15.02 -2.66 19.89
N ILE A 59 -13.90 -1.93 19.90
CA ILE A 59 -13.60 -0.85 20.85
C ILE A 59 -14.02 0.52 20.30
N HIS A 60 -13.80 0.75 19.00
CA HIS A 60 -14.04 2.00 18.29
C HIS A 60 -15.08 1.77 17.16
N PRO A 61 -16.35 1.53 17.48
CA PRO A 61 -17.38 1.25 16.47
C PRO A 61 -17.52 2.43 15.50
N ASN A 62 -17.56 2.13 14.22
CA ASN A 62 -17.67 3.11 13.12
C ASN A 62 -16.49 4.10 12.99
N ASN A 63 -15.31 3.79 13.51
CA ASN A 63 -14.13 4.58 13.20
C ASN A 63 -13.77 4.44 11.72
N THR A 64 -13.56 5.56 11.02
CA THR A 64 -13.35 5.59 9.57
C THR A 64 -12.06 4.88 9.16
N ALA A 65 -10.94 5.10 9.84
CA ALA A 65 -9.67 4.46 9.50
C ALA A 65 -9.78 2.93 9.58
N LEU A 66 -10.35 2.38 10.65
CA LEU A 66 -10.56 0.93 10.80
C LEU A 66 -11.55 0.36 9.76
N LEU A 67 -12.59 1.12 9.37
CA LEU A 67 -13.50 0.68 8.30
C LEU A 67 -12.82 0.70 6.94
N VAL A 68 -11.95 1.65 6.69
CA VAL A 68 -11.12 1.73 5.49
C VAL A 68 -10.20 0.51 5.40
N GLU A 69 -9.48 0.19 6.47
CA GLU A 69 -8.64 -1.01 6.55
C GLU A 69 -9.46 -2.30 6.32
N GLN A 70 -10.65 -2.39 6.91
CA GLN A 70 -11.55 -3.52 6.67
C GLN A 70 -11.93 -3.65 5.20
N ALA A 71 -12.20 -2.53 4.52
CA ALA A 71 -12.55 -2.53 3.11
C ALA A 71 -11.36 -2.94 2.23
N TYR A 72 -10.13 -2.48 2.52
CA TYR A 72 -8.91 -2.94 1.84
C TYR A 72 -8.70 -4.44 2.01
N LEU A 73 -8.80 -4.97 3.23
CA LEU A 73 -8.68 -6.41 3.49
C LEU A 73 -9.72 -7.25 2.71
N PHE A 74 -10.94 -6.74 2.56
CA PHE A 74 -11.95 -7.40 1.73
C PHE A 74 -11.60 -7.35 0.25
N LEU A 75 -11.04 -6.25 -0.25
CA LEU A 75 -10.59 -6.16 -1.64
C LEU A 75 -9.43 -7.13 -1.92
N ASP A 76 -8.43 -7.18 -1.06
CA ASP A 76 -7.27 -8.06 -1.18
C ASP A 76 -7.65 -9.54 -1.15
N THR A 77 -8.67 -9.87 -0.37
CA THR A 77 -9.20 -11.23 -0.27
C THR A 77 -10.33 -11.53 -1.26
N GLN A 78 -10.56 -10.66 -2.25
CA GLN A 78 -11.56 -10.80 -3.33
C GLN A 78 -13.02 -10.80 -2.84
N HIS A 79 -13.31 -10.22 -1.68
CA HIS A 79 -14.65 -10.10 -1.11
C HIS A 79 -15.29 -8.74 -1.44
N LYS A 80 -15.46 -8.44 -2.73
CA LYS A 80 -15.89 -7.12 -3.24
C LYS A 80 -17.22 -6.63 -2.69
N GLU A 81 -18.21 -7.50 -2.52
CA GLU A 81 -19.52 -7.12 -1.97
C GLU A 81 -19.41 -6.64 -0.51
N GLN A 82 -18.58 -7.32 0.28
CA GLN A 82 -18.35 -6.91 1.67
C GLN A 82 -17.59 -5.59 1.75
N ALA A 83 -16.61 -5.35 0.87
CA ALA A 83 -15.94 -4.06 0.77
C ALA A 83 -16.95 -2.94 0.44
N LYS A 84 -17.88 -3.19 -0.47
CA LYS A 84 -18.92 -2.24 -0.83
C LYS A 84 -19.86 -1.92 0.35
N ASP A 85 -20.34 -2.95 1.05
CA ASP A 85 -21.19 -2.79 2.23
C ASP A 85 -20.49 -1.95 3.32
N ILE A 86 -19.17 -2.12 3.49
CA ILE A 86 -18.39 -1.30 4.44
C ILE A 86 -18.31 0.15 3.96
N LEU A 87 -18.01 0.39 2.69
CA LEU A 87 -17.89 1.74 2.15
C LEU A 87 -19.21 2.52 2.19
N GLU A 88 -20.37 1.85 2.08
CA GLU A 88 -21.69 2.47 2.24
C GLU A 88 -21.94 2.94 3.69
N ARG A 89 -21.26 2.35 4.67
CA ARG A 89 -21.34 2.75 6.09
C ARG A 89 -20.47 3.95 6.43
N ILE A 90 -19.44 4.23 5.62
CA ILE A 90 -18.53 5.35 5.84
C ILE A 90 -19.21 6.63 5.35
N ALA A 91 -19.50 7.53 6.30
CA ALA A 91 -20.12 8.83 5.99
C ALA A 91 -19.10 9.89 5.56
N GLU A 92 -17.82 9.67 5.86
CA GLU A 92 -16.73 10.58 5.52
C GLU A 92 -16.33 10.42 4.05
N GLU A 93 -16.04 11.55 3.39
CA GLU A 93 -15.58 11.60 1.99
C GLU A 93 -14.09 11.98 1.91
N SER A 94 -13.26 11.30 2.70
CA SER A 94 -11.80 11.47 2.62
C SER A 94 -11.26 11.04 1.26
N SER A 95 -10.05 11.49 0.92
CA SER A 95 -9.38 11.08 -0.33
C SER A 95 -9.22 9.57 -0.41
N GLU A 96 -8.87 8.93 0.68
CA GLU A 96 -8.70 7.48 0.79
C GLU A 96 -10.01 6.72 0.53
N VAL A 97 -11.13 7.17 1.11
CA VAL A 97 -12.46 6.61 0.82
C VAL A 97 -12.83 6.78 -0.65
N LYS A 98 -12.47 7.92 -1.27
CA LYS A 98 -12.68 8.14 -2.70
C LYS A 98 -11.82 7.18 -3.56
N VAL A 99 -10.58 6.92 -3.19
CA VAL A 99 -9.71 5.94 -3.87
C VAL A 99 -10.31 4.55 -3.79
N LEU A 100 -10.78 4.12 -2.62
CA LEU A 100 -11.45 2.82 -2.46
C LEU A 100 -12.74 2.70 -3.29
N LYS A 101 -13.57 3.75 -3.31
CA LYS A 101 -14.77 3.77 -4.16
C LYS A 101 -14.42 3.68 -5.65
N ALA A 102 -13.38 4.40 -6.08
CA ALA A 102 -12.88 4.33 -7.45
C ALA A 102 -12.35 2.93 -7.80
N ASN A 103 -11.63 2.28 -6.88
CA ASN A 103 -11.14 0.91 -7.05
C ASN A 103 -12.31 -0.08 -7.31
N LEU A 104 -13.36 -0.02 -6.51
CA LEU A 104 -14.55 -0.85 -6.71
C LEU A 104 -15.22 -0.60 -8.07
N LEU A 105 -15.39 0.68 -8.44
CA LEU A 105 -16.00 1.05 -9.73
C LEU A 105 -15.17 0.57 -10.91
N LEU A 106 -13.84 0.68 -10.85
CA LEU A 106 -12.95 0.10 -11.86
C LEU A 106 -13.11 -1.41 -11.94
N GLY A 107 -13.22 -2.09 -10.81
CA GLY A 107 -13.47 -3.53 -10.74
C GLY A 107 -14.84 -3.96 -11.29
N GLU A 108 -15.80 -3.04 -11.36
CA GLU A 108 -17.11 -3.21 -12.02
C GLU A 108 -17.10 -2.78 -13.52
N GLY A 109 -15.97 -2.26 -14.02
CA GLY A 109 -15.85 -1.73 -15.38
C GLY A 109 -16.47 -0.34 -15.60
N LYS A 110 -16.73 0.40 -14.52
CA LYS A 110 -17.32 1.75 -14.53
C LYS A 110 -16.24 2.83 -14.49
N GLU A 111 -15.40 2.86 -15.53
CA GLU A 111 -14.23 3.73 -15.57
C GLU A 111 -14.56 5.22 -15.46
N GLU A 112 -15.61 5.70 -16.18
CA GLU A 112 -16.00 7.11 -16.16
C GLU A 112 -16.44 7.57 -14.76
N GLU A 113 -17.18 6.71 -14.04
CA GLU A 113 -17.63 7.02 -12.67
C GLU A 113 -16.43 7.02 -11.70
N ALA A 114 -15.49 6.11 -11.85
CA ALA A 114 -14.26 6.07 -11.06
C ALA A 114 -13.42 7.34 -11.27
N GLU A 115 -13.20 7.74 -12.51
CA GLU A 115 -12.47 8.97 -12.84
C GLU A 115 -13.15 10.21 -12.26
N ALA A 116 -14.49 10.30 -12.32
CA ALA A 116 -15.23 11.40 -11.73
C ALA A 116 -15.03 11.50 -10.21
N ILE A 117 -14.97 10.36 -9.50
CA ILE A 117 -14.67 10.33 -8.07
C ILE A 117 -13.24 10.79 -7.79
N LEU A 118 -12.24 10.26 -8.51
CA LEU A 118 -10.85 10.66 -8.36
C LEU A 118 -10.64 12.15 -8.68
N ASP A 119 -11.38 12.66 -9.66
CA ASP A 119 -11.38 14.09 -9.98
C ASP A 119 -11.99 14.96 -8.89
N SER A 120 -12.76 14.41 -7.99
CA SER A 120 -13.33 15.11 -6.83
C SER A 120 -12.39 15.17 -5.62
N ILE A 121 -11.20 14.55 -5.67
CA ILE A 121 -10.19 14.65 -4.61
C ILE A 121 -9.66 16.09 -4.59
N ASP A 122 -9.65 16.72 -3.40
CA ASP A 122 -9.28 18.13 -3.27
C ASP A 122 -7.76 18.33 -3.44
N ASP A 123 -6.95 17.54 -2.73
CA ASP A 123 -5.49 17.65 -2.72
C ASP A 123 -4.81 16.61 -3.63
N LYS A 124 -5.16 16.63 -4.94
CA LYS A 124 -4.61 15.68 -5.93
C LYS A 124 -3.10 15.72 -6.08
N ASP A 125 -2.47 16.82 -5.68
CA ASP A 125 -1.03 17.03 -5.79
C ASP A 125 -0.31 16.70 -4.46
N ASP A 126 -1.03 16.16 -3.46
CA ASP A 126 -0.41 15.60 -2.27
C ASP A 126 0.24 14.24 -2.55
N LEU A 127 1.37 13.97 -1.85
CA LEU A 127 2.16 12.76 -2.09
C LEU A 127 1.36 11.48 -1.84
N ALA A 128 0.61 11.42 -0.74
CA ALA A 128 -0.17 10.24 -0.38
C ALA A 128 -1.21 9.95 -1.47
N ASN A 129 -2.00 10.95 -1.87
CA ASN A 129 -3.01 10.79 -2.92
C ASN A 129 -2.41 10.36 -4.27
N ILE A 130 -1.24 10.91 -4.64
CA ILE A 130 -0.54 10.50 -5.87
C ILE A 130 -0.11 9.04 -5.79
N VAL A 131 0.44 8.61 -4.66
CA VAL A 131 0.92 7.24 -4.44
C VAL A 131 -0.26 6.26 -4.45
N ASP A 132 -1.30 6.52 -3.66
CA ASP A 132 -2.46 5.63 -3.50
C ASP A 132 -3.21 5.42 -4.81
N VAL A 133 -3.53 6.52 -5.52
CA VAL A 133 -4.20 6.43 -6.82
C VAL A 133 -3.31 5.73 -7.86
N SER A 134 -1.99 5.95 -7.81
CA SER A 134 -1.08 5.29 -8.74
C SER A 134 -1.00 3.79 -8.49
N TYR A 135 -0.87 3.35 -7.23
CA TYR A 135 -0.91 1.93 -6.91
C TYR A 135 -2.25 1.30 -7.27
N MET A 136 -3.38 1.94 -6.93
CA MET A 136 -4.70 1.48 -7.35
C MET A 136 -4.77 1.22 -8.87
N TYR A 137 -4.28 2.16 -9.69
CA TYR A 137 -4.27 1.97 -11.15
C TYR A 137 -3.32 0.86 -11.60
N ILE A 138 -2.16 0.70 -10.96
CA ILE A 138 -1.22 -0.39 -11.25
C ILE A 138 -1.88 -1.74 -10.98
N ASP A 139 -2.50 -1.90 -9.82
CA ASP A 139 -3.14 -3.14 -9.38
C ASP A 139 -4.36 -3.51 -10.24
N MET A 140 -5.07 -2.49 -10.73
CA MET A 140 -6.18 -2.67 -11.67
C MET A 140 -5.73 -2.89 -13.13
N GLY A 141 -4.41 -2.87 -13.42
CA GLY A 141 -3.86 -3.10 -14.74
C GLY A 141 -3.89 -1.89 -15.68
N PHE A 142 -3.95 -0.67 -15.13
CA PHE A 142 -3.94 0.60 -15.88
C PHE A 142 -2.68 1.45 -15.62
N PRO A 143 -1.46 0.91 -15.84
CA PRO A 143 -0.22 1.61 -15.48
C PRO A 143 -0.01 2.93 -16.25
N GLU A 144 -0.64 3.12 -17.41
CA GLU A 144 -0.60 4.40 -18.15
C GLU A 144 -1.35 5.50 -17.40
N LYS A 145 -2.49 5.17 -16.77
CA LYS A 145 -3.25 6.10 -15.92
C LYS A 145 -2.46 6.43 -14.64
N ALA A 146 -1.81 5.42 -14.05
CA ALA A 146 -0.90 5.63 -12.92
C ALA A 146 0.22 6.62 -13.29
N LEU A 147 0.86 6.45 -14.44
CA LEU A 147 1.91 7.38 -14.89
C LEU A 147 1.39 8.81 -15.07
N THR A 148 0.16 8.98 -15.54
CA THR A 148 -0.48 10.30 -15.65
C THR A 148 -0.64 10.96 -14.27
N TRP A 149 -1.04 10.21 -13.25
CA TRP A 149 -1.11 10.71 -11.88
C TRP A 149 0.26 11.06 -11.32
N LEU A 150 1.27 10.25 -11.55
CA LEU A 150 2.66 10.49 -11.14
C LEU A 150 3.23 11.80 -11.72
N THR A 151 2.78 12.26 -12.90
CA THR A 151 3.25 13.55 -13.43
C THR A 151 2.97 14.74 -12.51
N ARG A 152 1.98 14.66 -11.64
CA ARG A 152 1.62 15.70 -10.65
C ARG A 152 2.71 15.92 -9.62
N GLY A 153 3.41 14.85 -9.22
CA GLY A 153 4.45 14.89 -8.19
C GLY A 153 5.87 15.06 -8.70
N LEU A 154 6.07 15.06 -10.04
CA LEU A 154 7.40 14.95 -10.65
C LEU A 154 8.39 16.02 -10.19
N GLU A 155 7.96 17.27 -10.05
CA GLU A 155 8.84 18.36 -9.63
C GLU A 155 9.01 18.42 -8.09
N LYS A 156 7.97 18.06 -7.35
CA LYS A 156 7.90 18.23 -5.91
C LYS A 156 8.47 17.03 -5.14
N TYR A 157 8.23 15.81 -5.64
CA TYR A 157 8.50 14.57 -4.91
C TYR A 157 9.51 13.63 -5.58
N ALA A 158 10.29 14.14 -6.56
CA ALA A 158 11.24 13.35 -7.34
C ALA A 158 12.31 12.61 -6.51
N GLU A 159 12.50 12.99 -5.25
CA GLU A 159 13.45 12.39 -4.31
C GLU A 159 12.78 11.65 -3.14
N GLU A 160 11.45 11.68 -3.04
CA GLU A 160 10.73 10.98 -1.97
C GLU A 160 10.68 9.48 -2.24
N GLU A 161 10.97 8.67 -1.22
CA GLU A 161 11.06 7.20 -1.37
C GLU A 161 9.75 6.60 -1.87
N ALA A 162 8.60 7.00 -1.33
CA ALA A 162 7.30 6.51 -1.76
C ALA A 162 7.02 6.83 -3.24
N TYR A 163 7.37 8.06 -3.69
CA TYR A 163 7.21 8.46 -5.09
C TYR A 163 8.11 7.67 -6.03
N LEU A 164 9.37 7.45 -5.63
CA LEU A 164 10.33 6.67 -6.41
C LEU A 164 9.88 5.20 -6.50
N ALA A 165 9.35 4.63 -5.41
CA ALA A 165 8.89 3.25 -5.37
C ALA A 165 7.72 3.02 -6.32
N VAL A 166 6.65 3.80 -6.19
CA VAL A 166 5.48 3.67 -7.07
C VAL A 166 5.83 3.96 -8.54
N THR A 167 6.77 4.88 -8.80
CA THR A 167 7.25 5.14 -10.17
C THR A 167 8.01 3.94 -10.74
N GLY A 168 8.85 3.30 -9.95
CA GLY A 168 9.55 2.07 -10.31
C GLY A 168 8.58 0.93 -10.61
N ASP A 169 7.59 0.72 -9.75
CA ASP A 169 6.55 -0.29 -9.94
C ASP A 169 5.69 0.00 -11.18
N CYS A 170 5.35 1.25 -11.43
CA CYS A 170 4.60 1.67 -12.61
C CYS A 170 5.35 1.34 -13.90
N TYR A 171 6.64 1.66 -14.00
CA TYR A 171 7.44 1.28 -15.16
C TYR A 171 7.63 -0.23 -15.29
N SER A 172 7.74 -0.95 -14.17
CA SER A 172 7.79 -2.42 -14.17
C SER A 172 6.50 -3.02 -14.72
N ALA A 173 5.33 -2.50 -14.31
CA ALA A 173 4.03 -2.94 -14.80
C ALA A 173 3.82 -2.68 -16.30
N GLN A 174 4.47 -1.63 -16.83
CA GLN A 174 4.48 -1.33 -18.27
C GLN A 174 5.50 -2.19 -19.06
N GLY A 175 6.29 -3.03 -18.42
CA GLY A 175 7.39 -3.77 -19.04
C GLY A 175 8.60 -2.90 -19.41
N LEU A 176 8.67 -1.66 -18.92
CA LEU A 176 9.78 -0.73 -19.16
C LEU A 176 10.89 -0.94 -18.11
N PHE A 177 11.41 -2.16 -18.06
CA PHE A 177 12.29 -2.65 -17.00
C PHE A 177 13.58 -1.86 -16.83
N GLU A 178 14.15 -1.29 -17.88
CA GLU A 178 15.34 -0.43 -17.78
C GLU A 178 15.05 0.83 -16.94
N LYS A 179 13.87 1.43 -17.14
CA LYS A 179 13.44 2.57 -16.33
C LYS A 179 13.14 2.14 -14.89
N ALA A 180 12.43 1.03 -14.72
CA ALA A 180 12.13 0.49 -13.39
C ALA A 180 13.41 0.23 -12.58
N THR A 181 14.42 -0.43 -13.19
CA THR A 181 15.71 -0.69 -12.54
C THR A 181 16.45 0.59 -12.14
N PHE A 182 16.32 1.67 -12.91
CA PHE A 182 16.88 2.97 -12.53
C PHE A 182 16.27 3.48 -11.21
N PHE A 183 14.95 3.42 -11.06
CA PHE A 183 14.27 3.86 -9.85
C PHE A 183 14.56 2.97 -8.64
N PHE A 184 14.57 1.64 -8.80
CA PHE A 184 14.93 0.73 -7.72
C PHE A 184 16.38 0.89 -7.27
N ASN A 185 17.34 1.11 -8.18
CA ASN A 185 18.71 1.41 -7.80
C ASN A 185 18.81 2.71 -6.99
N LYS A 186 18.08 3.77 -7.41
CA LYS A 186 18.02 5.04 -6.66
C LYS A 186 17.47 4.86 -5.25
N LEU A 187 16.47 3.99 -5.08
CA LEU A 187 15.91 3.61 -3.77
C LEU A 187 16.92 2.83 -2.92
N ILE A 188 17.63 1.87 -3.53
CA ILE A 188 18.68 1.09 -2.87
C ILE A 188 19.85 1.99 -2.43
N ASP A 189 20.23 2.99 -3.24
CA ASP A 189 21.24 3.98 -2.85
C ASP A 189 20.81 4.80 -1.62
N LYS A 190 19.51 5.08 -1.46
CA LYS A 190 18.95 5.75 -0.28
C LYS A 190 18.84 4.82 0.92
N ASN A 191 18.32 3.62 0.73
CA ASN A 191 18.15 2.61 1.78
C ASN A 191 18.61 1.22 1.31
N PRO A 192 19.90 0.90 1.45
CA PRO A 192 20.48 -0.36 0.98
C PRO A 192 19.95 -1.61 1.71
N TYR A 193 19.29 -1.43 2.85
CA TYR A 193 18.77 -2.53 3.67
C TYR A 193 17.27 -2.82 3.47
N SER A 194 16.61 -2.08 2.58
CA SER A 194 15.21 -2.30 2.27
C SER A 194 15.00 -3.52 1.38
N ALA A 195 14.49 -4.60 1.94
CA ALA A 195 14.18 -5.82 1.19
C ALA A 195 13.20 -5.59 0.03
N PRO A 196 12.12 -4.77 0.16
CA PRO A 196 11.22 -4.46 -0.94
C PRO A 196 11.94 -3.87 -2.18
N TYR A 197 12.93 -3.01 -2.00
CA TYR A 197 13.64 -2.38 -3.13
C TYR A 197 14.50 -3.38 -3.89
N TRP A 198 15.21 -4.26 -3.16
CA TRP A 198 15.94 -5.36 -3.77
C TRP A 198 15.04 -6.37 -4.47
N PHE A 199 13.87 -6.63 -3.90
CA PHE A 199 12.89 -7.51 -4.52
C PHE A 199 12.33 -6.91 -5.82
N GLY A 200 11.99 -5.61 -5.83
CA GLY A 200 11.56 -4.89 -7.04
C GLY A 200 12.62 -4.94 -8.15
N LEU A 201 13.89 -4.71 -7.79
CA LEU A 201 15.02 -4.83 -8.71
C LEU A 201 15.17 -6.28 -9.24
N ALA A 202 15.09 -7.27 -8.36
CA ALA A 202 15.17 -8.68 -8.73
C ALA A 202 14.06 -9.10 -9.70
N ARG A 203 12.82 -8.66 -9.44
CA ARG A 203 11.67 -8.87 -10.33
C ARG A 203 11.92 -8.29 -11.72
N CYS A 204 12.42 -7.05 -11.81
CA CYS A 204 12.77 -6.44 -13.08
C CYS A 204 13.83 -7.24 -13.85
N TYR A 205 14.85 -7.74 -13.17
CA TYR A 205 15.87 -8.60 -13.82
C TYR A 205 15.31 -9.95 -14.24
N PHE A 206 14.42 -10.55 -13.45
CA PHE A 206 13.78 -11.80 -13.77
C PHE A 206 12.92 -11.69 -15.04
N ASP A 207 12.11 -10.64 -15.15
CA ASP A 207 11.25 -10.39 -16.30
C ASP A 207 12.05 -10.11 -17.59
N GLN A 208 13.26 -9.52 -17.44
CA GLN A 208 14.24 -9.38 -18.52
C GLN A 208 15.02 -10.67 -18.84
N GLN A 209 14.71 -11.80 -18.17
CA GLN A 209 15.43 -13.07 -18.27
C GLN A 209 16.91 -12.99 -17.83
N MET A 210 17.26 -11.96 -17.09
CA MET A 210 18.61 -11.79 -16.52
C MET A 210 18.74 -12.56 -15.19
N PHE A 211 18.48 -13.85 -15.20
CA PHE A 211 18.32 -14.69 -14.00
C PHE A 211 19.48 -14.62 -13.03
N HIS A 212 20.71 -14.49 -13.53
CA HIS A 212 21.89 -14.37 -12.64
C HIS A 212 21.84 -13.07 -11.82
N LYS A 213 21.43 -11.95 -12.43
CA LYS A 213 21.29 -10.67 -11.73
C LYS A 213 20.09 -10.71 -10.76
N ALA A 214 19.00 -11.36 -11.15
CA ALA A 214 17.86 -11.54 -10.26
C ALA A 214 18.24 -12.31 -8.99
N ILE A 215 18.99 -13.41 -9.12
CA ILE A 215 19.49 -14.18 -7.96
C ILE A 215 20.42 -13.32 -7.08
N GLN A 216 21.31 -12.53 -7.69
CA GLN A 216 22.18 -11.63 -6.93
C GLN A 216 21.38 -10.59 -6.16
N ALA A 217 20.38 -9.96 -6.78
CA ALA A 217 19.52 -8.98 -6.11
C ALA A 217 18.70 -9.61 -4.97
N CYS A 218 18.19 -10.84 -5.14
CA CYS A 218 17.52 -11.58 -4.06
C CYS A 218 18.45 -11.97 -2.90
N ALA A 219 19.76 -12.06 -3.12
CA ALA A 219 20.71 -12.35 -2.04
C ALA A 219 21.05 -11.13 -1.17
N TYR A 220 20.57 -9.96 -1.54
CA TYR A 220 20.61 -8.73 -0.76
C TYR A 220 19.17 -8.38 -0.29
N PRO A 221 19.02 -7.73 0.86
CA PRO A 221 20.01 -7.04 1.68
C PRO A 221 20.86 -7.99 2.51
N PRO A 222 22.14 -7.64 2.79
CA PRO A 222 22.92 -8.42 3.74
C PRO A 222 22.18 -8.40 5.08
N VAL A 223 21.88 -9.61 5.58
CA VAL A 223 21.31 -9.77 6.93
C VAL A 223 22.32 -9.16 7.91
N ALA A 224 21.91 -8.12 8.61
CA ALA A 224 22.72 -7.47 9.63
C ALA A 224 22.66 -8.27 10.93
#